data_cee24ef649299c746f6164e9a35a4fff
#
_entry.id   cee24ef649299c746f6164e9a35a4fff
#
_cell.length_a   1.000
_cell.length_b   1.000
_cell.length_c   1.000
_cell.angle_alpha   90.00
_cell.angle_beta   90.00
_cell.angle_gamma   90.00
#
_symmetry.space_group_name_H-M   'P 1'
#
loop_
_entity.id
_entity.type
_entity.pdbx_description
1 polymer ?
#
loop_
_entity_poly.entity_id
_entity_poly.type
_entity_poly.pdbx_seq_one_letter_code
_entity_poly.pdbx_strand_id
1 'polypeptide(L)'
;KRINMREQLIREVEIIPLEVVIRNVAAGSLSTRLGLEEGAQLPRSIIEFYYKKDELNDPMVSEEHITAFGWATPQEIDEIMQLALRINDFMVGLFLGIGIRLVDFKIEFGRHYENDTMRIILADEISPDCCRLWDIQTGDKLDKDRFRRDLGGMLEAYQEVAKRLGVLTETPRPRGSGPVLVASNPPVSVPVKKPSLEDQPTPPLNGKPN
;
A
#
# COMPACT_ATOMS: atom_id res chain seq x y z
N LYS A 1 -21.35 -9.81 2.90
CA LYS A 1 -22.55 -9.03 2.57
C LYS A 1 -22.90 -8.11 3.73
N ARG A 2 -23.00 -6.80 3.50
CA ARG A 2 -23.45 -5.86 4.54
C ARG A 2 -24.90 -6.15 4.94
N ILE A 3 -25.13 -6.33 6.24
CA ILE A 3 -26.46 -6.55 6.83
C ILE A 3 -27.06 -5.21 7.24
N ASN A 4 -26.29 -4.39 7.98
CA ASN A 4 -26.67 -3.04 8.40
C ASN A 4 -25.43 -2.14 8.55
N MET A 5 -25.52 -1.02 9.28
CA MET A 5 -24.40 -0.08 9.49
C MET A 5 -23.26 -0.62 10.34
N ARG A 6 -23.50 -1.67 11.12
CA ARG A 6 -22.56 -2.22 12.11
C ARG A 6 -22.29 -3.71 11.93
N GLU A 7 -22.99 -4.36 10.99
CA GLU A 7 -22.93 -5.80 10.82
C GLU A 7 -22.77 -6.18 9.35
N GLN A 8 -21.94 -7.17 9.12
CA GLN A 8 -21.77 -7.79 7.82
C GLN A 8 -21.67 -9.30 7.95
N LEU A 9 -22.20 -10.03 6.98
CA LEU A 9 -21.96 -11.45 6.82
C LEU A 9 -20.61 -11.62 6.14
N ILE A 10 -19.70 -12.32 6.81
CA ILE A 10 -18.35 -12.64 6.34
C ILE A 10 -18.22 -14.14 6.09
N ARG A 11 -17.17 -14.55 5.40
CA ARG A 11 -16.73 -15.94 5.35
C ARG A 11 -15.90 -16.25 6.56
N GLU A 12 -16.08 -17.44 7.11
CA GLU A 12 -15.20 -17.95 8.15
C GLU A 12 -13.89 -18.43 7.50
N VAL A 13 -12.77 -18.13 8.13
CA VAL A 13 -11.44 -18.51 7.66
C VAL A 13 -10.57 -18.93 8.84
N GLU A 14 -9.65 -19.83 8.57
CA GLU A 14 -8.50 -20.07 9.44
C GLU A 14 -7.44 -19.01 9.15
N ILE A 15 -7.27 -18.05 10.06
CA ILE A 15 -6.31 -16.96 9.88
C ILE A 15 -4.88 -17.52 9.83
N ILE A 16 -4.12 -17.12 8.81
CA ILE A 16 -2.69 -17.31 8.77
C ILE A 16 -2.08 -16.23 9.67
N PRO A 17 -1.26 -16.59 10.68
CA PRO A 17 -0.82 -15.65 11.71
C PRO A 17 0.28 -14.69 11.20
N LEU A 18 0.02 -14.06 10.06
CA LEU A 18 0.92 -13.14 9.38
C LEU A 18 0.18 -11.84 9.01
N GLU A 19 0.81 -10.73 9.31
CA GLU A 19 0.51 -9.46 8.68
C GLU A 19 1.38 -9.31 7.43
N VAL A 20 0.76 -8.95 6.33
CA VAL A 20 1.43 -8.73 5.03
C VAL A 20 1.40 -7.24 4.72
N VAL A 21 2.56 -6.62 4.70
CA VAL A 21 2.70 -5.18 4.45
C VAL A 21 3.27 -4.95 3.06
N ILE A 22 2.54 -4.19 2.25
CA ILE A 22 2.98 -3.80 0.91
C ILE A 22 3.39 -2.33 0.94
N ARG A 23 4.61 -2.03 0.50
CA ARG A 23 5.18 -0.69 0.52
C ARG A 23 5.49 -0.19 -0.88
N ASN A 24 4.93 0.96 -1.22
CA ASN A 24 5.14 1.64 -2.51
C ASN A 24 6.08 2.85 -2.36
N VAL A 25 6.10 3.45 -1.18
CA VAL A 25 6.88 4.65 -0.85
C VAL A 25 7.54 4.42 0.52
N ALA A 26 8.73 4.96 0.72
CA ALA A 26 9.42 4.88 2.00
C ALA A 26 8.66 5.69 3.06
N ALA A 27 8.21 5.01 4.12
CA ALA A 27 7.53 5.63 5.25
C ALA A 27 7.60 4.75 6.51
N GLY A 28 7.35 5.36 7.66
CA GLY A 28 7.24 4.66 8.94
C GLY A 28 8.46 3.80 9.26
N SER A 29 8.23 2.55 9.69
CA SER A 29 9.30 1.63 10.12
C SER A 29 10.31 1.30 9.02
N LEU A 30 9.92 1.31 7.74
CA LEU A 30 10.84 1.09 6.62
C LEU A 30 11.88 2.21 6.54
N SER A 31 11.43 3.47 6.60
CA SER A 31 12.32 4.63 6.58
C SER A 31 13.30 4.59 7.73
N THR A 32 12.83 4.33 8.95
CA THR A 32 13.68 4.26 10.14
C THR A 32 14.67 3.11 10.05
N ARG A 33 14.23 1.94 9.64
CA ARG A 33 15.04 0.71 9.63
C ARG A 33 16.14 0.73 8.57
N LEU A 34 15.87 1.33 7.41
CA LEU A 34 16.82 1.38 6.29
C LEU A 34 17.48 2.75 6.08
N GLY A 35 17.18 3.74 6.95
CA GLY A 35 17.72 5.10 6.82
C GLY A 35 17.26 5.82 5.55
N LEU A 36 16.05 5.51 5.04
CA LEU A 36 15.50 6.14 3.87
C LEU A 36 14.76 7.43 4.24
N GLU A 37 14.85 8.43 3.37
CA GLU A 37 14.04 9.64 3.51
C GLU A 37 12.55 9.30 3.36
N GLU A 38 11.71 9.82 4.27
CA GLU A 38 10.26 9.63 4.18
C GLU A 38 9.73 10.29 2.91
N GLY A 39 8.96 9.53 2.13
CA GLY A 39 8.43 9.98 0.85
C GLY A 39 9.28 9.57 -0.35
N ALA A 40 10.48 9.01 -0.14
CA ALA A 40 11.30 8.49 -1.23
C ALA A 40 10.56 7.38 -1.98
N GLN A 41 10.54 7.49 -3.31
CA GLN A 41 9.93 6.47 -4.17
C GLN A 41 10.78 5.19 -4.14
N LEU A 42 10.14 4.05 -3.87
CA LEU A 42 10.82 2.77 -3.95
C LEU A 42 10.98 2.33 -5.40
N PRO A 43 12.08 1.63 -5.75
CA PRO A 43 12.29 1.12 -7.11
C PRO A 43 11.20 0.15 -7.60
N ARG A 44 10.57 -0.54 -6.65
CA ARG A 44 9.41 -1.42 -6.85
C ARG A 44 8.65 -1.54 -5.54
N SER A 45 7.43 -2.05 -5.59
CA SER A 45 6.70 -2.42 -4.37
C SER A 45 7.45 -3.52 -3.61
N ILE A 46 7.52 -3.38 -2.30
CA ILE A 46 8.17 -4.32 -1.37
C ILE A 46 7.07 -5.01 -0.57
N ILE A 47 7.17 -6.31 -0.40
CA ILE A 47 6.31 -7.09 0.50
C ILE A 47 7.14 -7.46 1.72
N GLU A 48 6.58 -7.25 2.91
CA GLU A 48 7.17 -7.63 4.19
C GLU A 48 6.16 -8.46 4.98
N PHE A 49 6.66 -9.44 5.70
CA PHE A 49 5.88 -10.30 6.59
C PHE A 49 6.17 -9.96 8.04
N TYR A 50 5.13 -9.92 8.86
CA TYR A 50 5.21 -9.73 10.30
C TYR A 50 4.42 -10.86 10.97
N TYR A 51 4.98 -11.45 12.04
CA TYR A 51 4.27 -12.43 12.82
C TYR A 51 3.24 -11.75 13.69
N LYS A 52 1.96 -12.09 13.48
CA LYS A 52 0.82 -11.52 14.21
C LYS A 52 0.80 -11.98 15.66
N LYS A 53 1.49 -11.25 16.52
CA LYS A 53 1.64 -11.53 17.93
C LYS A 53 1.86 -10.25 18.72
N ASP A 54 0.77 -9.61 19.16
CA ASP A 54 0.76 -8.32 19.87
C ASP A 54 1.75 -8.26 21.04
N GLU A 55 1.87 -9.36 21.80
CA GLU A 55 2.78 -9.43 22.96
C GLU A 55 4.26 -9.33 22.56
N LEU A 56 4.58 -9.59 21.30
CA LEU A 56 5.92 -9.47 20.72
C LEU A 56 6.08 -8.19 19.86
N ASN A 57 5.06 -7.34 19.80
CA ASN A 57 4.97 -6.17 18.92
C ASN A 57 5.11 -6.54 17.43
N ASP A 58 4.47 -7.61 17.01
CA ASP A 58 4.39 -8.08 15.61
C ASP A 58 5.75 -8.03 14.90
N PRO A 59 6.72 -8.89 15.29
CA PRO A 59 8.06 -8.83 14.76
C PRO A 59 8.09 -9.18 13.27
N MET A 60 8.94 -8.49 12.52
CA MET A 60 9.23 -8.82 11.13
C MET A 60 9.88 -10.20 11.02
N VAL A 61 9.43 -11.00 10.07
CA VAL A 61 9.89 -12.39 9.86
C VAL A 61 10.25 -12.63 8.39
N SER A 62 11.15 -13.58 8.15
CA SER A 62 11.49 -14.06 6.83
C SER A 62 10.62 -15.26 6.43
N GLU A 63 10.64 -15.60 5.14
CA GLU A 63 9.97 -16.80 4.63
C GLU A 63 10.49 -18.08 5.30
N GLU A 64 11.79 -18.13 5.66
CA GLU A 64 12.37 -19.24 6.41
C GLU A 64 11.75 -19.37 7.80
N HIS A 65 11.51 -18.26 8.50
CA HIS A 65 10.81 -18.32 9.78
C HIS A 65 9.39 -18.84 9.60
N ILE A 66 8.65 -18.34 8.61
CA ILE A 66 7.26 -18.72 8.35
C ILE A 66 7.15 -20.23 8.09
N THR A 67 8.02 -20.74 7.23
CA THR A 67 8.00 -22.15 6.85
C THR A 67 8.54 -23.07 7.96
N ALA A 68 9.62 -22.66 8.65
CA ALA A 68 10.21 -23.44 9.73
C ALA A 68 9.26 -23.62 10.91
N PHE A 69 8.45 -22.61 11.24
CA PHE A 69 7.46 -22.68 12.30
C PHE A 69 6.09 -23.20 11.82
N GLY A 70 5.94 -23.51 10.54
CA GLY A 70 4.72 -24.09 9.98
C GLY A 70 3.52 -23.13 9.96
N TRP A 71 3.74 -21.81 9.94
CA TRP A 71 2.65 -20.84 9.87
C TRP A 71 2.01 -20.81 8.48
N ALA A 72 2.82 -20.96 7.43
CA ALA A 72 2.39 -21.17 6.06
C ALA A 72 3.41 -22.02 5.30
N THR A 73 2.94 -22.73 4.28
CA THR A 73 3.79 -23.47 3.34
C THR A 73 4.42 -22.52 2.33
N PRO A 74 5.52 -22.90 1.64
CA PRO A 74 6.09 -22.10 0.55
C PRO A 74 5.07 -21.76 -0.54
N GLN A 75 4.19 -22.68 -0.90
CA GLN A 75 3.14 -22.47 -1.91
C GLN A 75 2.10 -21.43 -1.46
N GLU A 76 1.73 -21.46 -0.17
CA GLU A 76 0.82 -20.46 0.40
C GLU A 76 1.48 -19.07 0.43
N ILE A 77 2.78 -18.99 0.74
CA ILE A 77 3.54 -17.72 0.70
C ILE A 77 3.54 -17.14 -0.72
N ASP A 78 3.83 -17.96 -1.72
CA ASP A 78 3.81 -17.55 -3.13
C ASP A 78 2.42 -17.04 -3.54
N GLU A 79 1.36 -17.75 -3.16
CA GLU A 79 -0.03 -17.33 -3.44
C GLU A 79 -0.38 -16.02 -2.75
N ILE A 80 -0.02 -15.87 -1.47
CA ILE A 80 -0.20 -14.63 -0.71
C ILE A 80 0.51 -13.46 -1.39
N MET A 81 1.77 -13.63 -1.80
CA MET A 81 2.53 -12.58 -2.48
C MET A 81 1.89 -12.16 -3.79
N GLN A 82 1.43 -13.11 -4.60
CA GLN A 82 0.73 -12.82 -5.86
C GLN A 82 -0.60 -12.08 -5.62
N LEU A 83 -1.38 -12.53 -4.63
CA LEU A 83 -2.62 -11.84 -4.25
C LEU A 83 -2.34 -10.43 -3.73
N ALA A 84 -1.33 -10.27 -2.87
CA ALA A 84 -0.94 -8.98 -2.30
C ALA A 84 -0.55 -7.97 -3.39
N LEU A 85 0.24 -8.38 -4.40
CA LEU A 85 0.60 -7.53 -5.53
C LEU A 85 -0.63 -7.14 -6.37
N ARG A 86 -1.52 -8.07 -6.67
CA ARG A 86 -2.76 -7.77 -7.41
C ARG A 86 -3.67 -6.80 -6.65
N ILE A 87 -3.78 -6.98 -5.32
CA ILE A 87 -4.51 -6.04 -4.46
C ILE A 87 -3.84 -4.67 -4.49
N ASN A 88 -2.50 -4.63 -4.40
CA ASN A 88 -1.74 -3.39 -4.48
C ASN A 88 -2.01 -2.63 -5.79
N ASP A 89 -1.94 -3.29 -6.93
CA ASP A 89 -2.16 -2.66 -8.23
C ASP A 89 -3.57 -2.05 -8.33
N PHE A 90 -4.58 -2.79 -7.85
CA PHE A 90 -5.95 -2.28 -7.78
C PHE A 90 -6.07 -1.07 -6.85
N MET A 91 -5.51 -1.16 -5.65
CA MET A 91 -5.58 -0.10 -4.63
C MET A 91 -4.83 1.16 -5.06
N VAL A 92 -3.65 1.02 -5.66
CA VAL A 92 -2.88 2.15 -6.20
C VAL A 92 -3.69 2.88 -7.27
N GLY A 93 -4.29 2.14 -8.21
CA GLY A 93 -5.13 2.72 -9.26
C GLY A 93 -6.38 3.42 -8.70
N LEU A 94 -7.05 2.78 -7.73
CA LEU A 94 -8.24 3.34 -7.07
C LEU A 94 -7.93 4.67 -6.38
N PHE A 95 -6.90 4.71 -5.54
CA PHE A 95 -6.55 5.90 -4.78
C PHE A 95 -5.96 7.00 -5.66
N LEU A 96 -5.14 6.64 -6.64
CA LEU A 96 -4.61 7.59 -7.62
C LEU A 96 -5.74 8.31 -8.37
N GLY A 97 -6.79 7.58 -8.76
CA GLY A 97 -7.97 8.12 -9.44
C GLY A 97 -8.76 9.16 -8.65
N ILE A 98 -8.56 9.23 -7.34
CA ILE A 98 -9.21 10.20 -6.44
C ILE A 98 -8.23 11.20 -5.81
N GLY A 99 -7.00 11.31 -6.37
CA GLY A 99 -5.99 12.26 -5.93
C GLY A 99 -5.29 11.89 -4.63
N ILE A 100 -5.26 10.60 -4.29
CA ILE A 100 -4.60 10.07 -3.10
C ILE A 100 -3.45 9.14 -3.52
N ARG A 101 -2.30 9.25 -2.86
CA ARG A 101 -1.18 8.32 -2.98
C ARG A 101 -1.30 7.23 -1.94
N LEU A 102 -1.36 5.97 -2.38
CA LEU A 102 -1.21 4.81 -1.50
C LEU A 102 0.29 4.59 -1.23
N VAL A 103 0.71 4.90 -0.02
CA VAL A 103 2.11 4.81 0.41
C VAL A 103 2.47 3.38 0.79
N ASP A 104 1.73 2.82 1.69
CA ASP A 104 1.77 1.41 2.09
C ASP A 104 0.44 0.99 2.71
N PHE A 105 0.28 -0.30 2.89
CA PHE A 105 -0.87 -0.85 3.60
C PHE A 105 -0.56 -2.25 4.15
N LYS A 106 -1.31 -2.65 5.18
CA LYS A 106 -1.28 -3.94 5.83
C LYS A 106 -2.55 -4.70 5.49
N ILE A 107 -2.40 -5.98 5.14
CA ILE A 107 -3.50 -6.92 4.92
C ILE A 107 -3.21 -8.26 5.57
N GLU A 108 -4.26 -9.05 5.77
CA GLU A 108 -4.17 -10.38 6.34
C GLU A 108 -4.83 -11.39 5.39
N PHE A 109 -4.45 -12.65 5.52
CA PHE A 109 -4.99 -13.74 4.71
C PHE A 109 -5.44 -14.91 5.59
N GLY A 110 -6.39 -15.67 5.08
CA GLY A 110 -6.88 -16.85 5.76
C GLY A 110 -7.18 -17.97 4.78
N ARG A 111 -7.14 -19.21 5.31
CA ARG A 111 -7.56 -20.42 4.60
C ARG A 111 -9.07 -20.55 4.67
N HIS A 112 -9.70 -20.54 3.55
CA HIS A 112 -11.14 -20.76 3.40
C HIS A 112 -11.39 -22.14 2.83
N TYR A 113 -12.13 -22.96 3.57
CA TYR A 113 -12.49 -24.33 3.17
C TYR A 113 -13.93 -24.34 2.65
N GLU A 114 -14.08 -24.79 1.42
CA GLU A 114 -15.39 -24.94 0.76
C GLU A 114 -15.37 -26.21 -0.11
N ASN A 115 -16.28 -27.16 0.17
CA ASN A 115 -16.44 -28.40 -0.60
C ASN A 115 -15.10 -29.15 -0.86
N ASP A 116 -14.36 -29.46 0.19
CA ASP A 116 -13.03 -30.12 0.16
C ASP A 116 -11.93 -29.36 -0.60
N THR A 117 -12.18 -28.09 -0.92
CA THR A 117 -11.19 -27.22 -1.54
C THR A 117 -10.76 -26.14 -0.56
N MET A 118 -9.45 -26.01 -0.36
CA MET A 118 -8.86 -24.90 0.38
C MET A 118 -8.42 -23.79 -0.59
N ARG A 119 -8.69 -22.54 -0.22
CA ARG A 119 -8.26 -21.34 -0.95
C ARG A 119 -7.74 -20.31 0.03
N ILE A 120 -6.66 -19.65 -0.36
CA ILE A 120 -6.22 -18.44 0.35
C ILE A 120 -7.10 -17.27 -0.08
N ILE A 121 -7.70 -16.58 0.87
CA ILE A 121 -8.50 -15.39 0.60
C ILE A 121 -8.04 -14.23 1.47
N LEU A 122 -8.25 -13.01 0.97
CA LEU A 122 -8.06 -11.80 1.76
C LEU A 122 -9.02 -11.83 2.96
N ALA A 123 -8.48 -11.63 4.13
CA ALA A 123 -9.17 -11.54 5.40
C ALA A 123 -8.95 -10.16 6.03
N ASP A 124 -9.58 -9.93 7.20
CA ASP A 124 -9.54 -8.67 7.91
C ASP A 124 -10.10 -7.48 7.08
N GLU A 125 -9.69 -6.27 7.38
CA GLU A 125 -10.23 -5.06 6.76
C GLU A 125 -9.22 -4.38 5.82
N ILE A 126 -9.74 -3.59 4.90
CA ILE A 126 -9.00 -2.53 4.22
C ILE A 126 -9.67 -1.21 4.56
N SER A 127 -8.98 -0.38 5.32
CA SER A 127 -9.47 0.91 5.80
C SER A 127 -8.31 1.92 5.94
N PRO A 128 -8.58 3.21 6.21
CA PRO A 128 -7.52 4.16 6.52
C PRO A 128 -6.68 3.80 7.75
N ASP A 129 -7.15 2.86 8.60
CA ASP A 129 -6.38 2.36 9.74
C ASP A 129 -5.22 1.45 9.33
N CYS A 130 -5.39 0.66 8.29
CA CYS A 130 -4.38 -0.25 7.79
C CYS A 130 -3.59 0.31 6.59
N CYS A 131 -3.91 1.51 6.10
CA CYS A 131 -3.26 2.16 4.98
C CYS A 131 -2.53 3.44 5.41
N ARG A 132 -1.44 3.80 4.68
CA ARG A 132 -0.94 5.19 4.62
C ARG A 132 -1.39 5.82 3.32
N LEU A 133 -2.17 6.89 3.48
CA LEU A 133 -2.83 7.60 2.39
C LEU A 133 -2.41 9.06 2.43
N TRP A 134 -1.73 9.53 1.38
CA TRP A 134 -1.30 10.91 1.31
C TRP A 134 -1.99 11.64 0.16
N ASP A 135 -2.47 12.84 0.44
CA ASP A 135 -2.96 13.73 -0.60
C ASP A 135 -1.86 14.04 -1.61
N ILE A 136 -2.13 13.89 -2.91
CA ILE A 136 -1.11 14.08 -3.95
C ILE A 136 -0.74 15.55 -4.11
N GLN A 137 -1.67 16.47 -3.86
CA GLN A 137 -1.45 17.90 -4.08
C GLN A 137 -0.82 18.57 -2.88
N THR A 138 -1.29 18.25 -1.67
CA THR A 138 -0.86 18.93 -0.44
C THR A 138 0.20 18.13 0.33
N GLY A 139 0.29 16.83 0.12
CA GLY A 139 1.12 15.92 0.93
C GLY A 139 0.52 15.58 2.30
N ASP A 140 -0.70 16.06 2.57
CA ASP A 140 -1.38 15.79 3.84
C ASP A 140 -1.64 14.30 4.05
N LYS A 141 -1.49 13.87 5.30
CA LYS A 141 -1.78 12.49 5.71
C LYS A 141 -3.28 12.35 5.95
N LEU A 142 -3.90 11.39 5.26
CA LEU A 142 -5.34 11.13 5.31
C LEU A 142 -5.65 9.79 6.02
N ASP A 143 -4.77 9.34 6.88
CA ASP A 143 -4.77 8.03 7.52
C ASP A 143 -4.47 8.09 9.02
N LYS A 144 -4.30 6.94 9.66
CA LYS A 144 -4.03 6.79 11.10
C LYS A 144 -2.73 7.45 11.56
N ASP A 145 -1.81 7.83 10.67
CA ASP A 145 -0.60 8.56 11.05
C ASP A 145 -0.94 9.94 11.63
N ARG A 146 -2.11 10.51 11.33
CA ARG A 146 -2.59 11.72 12.02
C ARG A 146 -2.71 11.51 13.53
N PHE A 147 -3.22 10.36 13.95
CA PHE A 147 -3.29 9.99 15.36
C PHE A 147 -1.90 9.64 15.92
N ARG A 148 -1.13 8.79 15.21
CA ARG A 148 0.20 8.33 15.66
C ARG A 148 1.18 9.50 15.85
N ARG A 149 1.03 10.58 15.09
CA ARG A 149 1.92 11.74 15.08
C ARG A 149 1.30 12.99 15.73
N ASP A 150 0.16 12.84 16.40
CA ASP A 150 -0.58 13.94 17.08
C ASP A 150 -0.87 15.14 16.14
N LEU A 151 -1.22 14.87 14.90
CA LEU A 151 -1.53 15.89 13.89
C LEU A 151 -2.96 16.45 13.99
N GLY A 152 -3.81 15.80 14.79
CA GLY A 152 -5.24 16.13 14.90
C GLY A 152 -6.03 15.83 13.62
N GLY A 153 -7.34 16.08 13.64
CA GLY A 153 -8.20 16.01 12.46
C GLY A 153 -8.31 14.61 11.82
N MET A 154 -8.18 13.52 12.60
CA MET A 154 -8.24 12.15 12.06
C MET A 154 -9.62 11.83 11.47
N LEU A 155 -10.69 12.25 12.16
CA LEU A 155 -12.06 12.00 11.69
C LEU A 155 -12.34 12.72 10.37
N GLU A 156 -11.90 13.95 10.26
CA GLU A 156 -12.04 14.78 9.06
C GLU A 156 -11.26 14.17 7.88
N ALA A 157 -10.05 13.65 8.14
CA ALA A 157 -9.25 12.95 7.14
C ALA A 157 -9.96 11.69 6.62
N TYR A 158 -10.53 10.88 7.50
CA TYR A 158 -11.30 9.68 7.12
C TYR A 158 -12.56 10.05 6.34
N GLN A 159 -13.24 11.13 6.74
CA GLN A 159 -14.40 11.64 6.01
C GLN A 159 -14.00 12.13 4.62
N GLU A 160 -12.85 12.78 4.47
CA GLU A 160 -12.33 13.22 3.18
C GLU A 160 -12.05 12.04 2.25
N VAL A 161 -11.39 10.96 2.74
CA VAL A 161 -11.20 9.72 1.98
C VAL A 161 -12.54 9.13 1.55
N ALA A 162 -13.49 9.00 2.48
CA ALA A 162 -14.82 8.45 2.22
C ALA A 162 -15.61 9.32 1.22
N LYS A 163 -15.48 10.64 1.28
CA LYS A 163 -16.08 11.58 0.33
C LYS A 163 -15.49 11.41 -1.07
N ARG A 164 -14.16 11.36 -1.20
CA ARG A 164 -13.49 11.15 -2.50
C ARG A 164 -13.83 9.78 -3.11
N LEU A 165 -13.96 8.75 -2.27
CA LEU A 165 -14.46 7.43 -2.70
C LEU A 165 -15.95 7.43 -3.07
N GLY A 166 -16.68 8.52 -2.80
CA GLY A 166 -18.12 8.62 -3.04
C GLY A 166 -18.97 7.75 -2.12
N VAL A 167 -18.41 7.34 -0.97
CA VAL A 167 -19.14 6.55 0.05
C VAL A 167 -19.96 7.46 0.94
N LEU A 168 -19.47 8.68 1.23
CA LEU A 168 -20.23 9.73 1.88
C LEU A 168 -20.72 10.72 0.82
N THR A 169 -21.99 10.68 0.49
CA THR A 169 -22.65 11.65 -0.38
C THR A 169 -23.58 12.52 0.45
N GLU A 170 -23.38 13.83 0.41
CA GLU A 170 -24.31 14.82 0.98
C GLU A 170 -25.62 14.91 0.18
N THR A 171 -25.65 14.32 -1.03
CA THR A 171 -26.83 14.28 -1.90
C THR A 171 -26.98 12.90 -2.54
N PRO A 172 -28.24 12.39 -2.71
CA PRO A 172 -28.47 11.13 -3.42
C PRO A 172 -27.96 11.24 -4.87
N ARG A 173 -27.07 10.35 -5.29
CA ARG A 173 -26.68 10.25 -6.70
C ARG A 173 -27.90 9.86 -7.54
N PRO A 174 -28.16 10.52 -8.69
CA PRO A 174 -29.12 10.02 -9.65
C PRO A 174 -28.74 8.59 -10.06
N ARG A 175 -29.70 7.68 -10.06
CA ARG A 175 -29.48 6.31 -10.53
C ARG A 175 -29.02 6.37 -11.99
N GLY A 176 -27.78 6.02 -12.26
CA GLY A 176 -27.23 5.95 -13.62
C GLY A 176 -25.90 6.66 -13.86
N SER A 177 -25.36 7.44 -12.92
CA SER A 177 -24.03 8.00 -13.08
C SER A 177 -22.98 7.00 -12.60
N GLY A 178 -22.30 6.36 -13.54
CA GLY A 178 -21.05 5.63 -13.28
C GLY A 178 -19.97 6.54 -12.69
N PRO A 179 -18.80 6.01 -12.32
CA PRO A 179 -17.71 6.83 -11.81
C PRO A 179 -17.38 7.93 -12.82
N VAL A 180 -17.47 9.18 -12.39
CA VAL A 180 -17.01 10.32 -13.21
C VAL A 180 -15.50 10.22 -13.27
N LEU A 181 -14.97 9.84 -14.43
CA LEU A 181 -13.57 10.03 -14.74
C LEU A 181 -13.32 11.54 -14.77
N VAL A 182 -12.71 12.05 -13.72
CA VAL A 182 -12.20 13.43 -13.72
C VAL A 182 -11.12 13.48 -14.80
N ALA A 183 -11.36 14.32 -15.82
CA ALA A 183 -10.43 14.49 -16.93
C ALA A 183 -9.02 14.75 -16.37
N SER A 184 -8.08 13.96 -16.82
CA SER A 184 -6.66 14.09 -16.47
C SER A 184 -6.17 15.49 -16.77
N ASN A 185 -5.59 16.17 -15.78
CA ASN A 185 -4.80 17.36 -16.04
C ASN A 185 -3.71 17.02 -17.07
N PRO A 186 -3.37 17.95 -17.97
CA PRO A 186 -2.33 17.73 -18.96
C PRO A 186 -1.01 17.39 -18.25
N PRO A 187 -0.15 16.57 -18.87
CA PRO A 187 1.10 16.17 -18.26
C PRO A 187 1.95 17.40 -17.93
N VAL A 188 2.37 17.51 -16.68
CA VAL A 188 3.34 18.52 -16.23
C VAL A 188 4.63 18.26 -17.02
N SER A 189 5.00 19.18 -17.90
CA SER A 189 6.28 19.13 -18.60
C SER A 189 7.41 19.34 -17.59
N VAL A 190 8.10 18.27 -17.26
CA VAL A 190 9.36 18.34 -16.48
C VAL A 190 10.41 18.96 -17.39
N PRO A 191 11.04 20.08 -17.04
CA PRO A 191 12.12 20.63 -17.84
C PRO A 191 13.31 19.68 -17.85
N VAL A 192 13.62 19.12 -19.00
CA VAL A 192 14.83 18.32 -19.22
C VAL A 192 16.02 19.28 -19.17
N LYS A 193 16.80 19.22 -18.12
CA LYS A 193 18.07 19.95 -17.99
C LYS A 193 19.04 19.40 -19.03
N LYS A 194 19.38 20.19 -20.05
CA LYS A 194 20.44 19.81 -21.00
C LYS A 194 21.75 19.69 -20.23
N PRO A 195 22.57 18.64 -20.47
CA PRO A 195 23.89 18.54 -19.85
C PRO A 195 24.72 19.72 -20.31
N SER A 196 25.44 20.37 -19.36
CA SER A 196 26.39 21.41 -19.62
C SER A 196 27.62 20.82 -20.28
N LEU A 197 28.32 21.61 -21.12
CA LEU A 197 29.51 21.23 -21.86
C LEU A 197 30.70 20.81 -20.97
N GLU A 198 30.59 20.89 -19.65
CA GLU A 198 31.62 20.55 -18.67
C GLU A 198 31.67 19.08 -18.26
N ASP A 199 30.63 18.27 -18.64
CA ASP A 199 30.54 16.85 -18.25
C ASP A 199 31.08 15.87 -19.30
N GLN A 200 31.92 16.33 -20.24
CA GLN A 200 32.56 15.42 -21.20
C GLN A 200 33.86 14.85 -20.60
N PRO A 201 34.07 13.53 -20.61
CA PRO A 201 35.33 12.93 -20.19
C PRO A 201 36.43 13.32 -21.17
N THR A 202 37.54 13.85 -20.66
CA THR A 202 38.76 14.15 -21.41
C THR A 202 39.30 12.90 -22.09
N PRO A 203 39.67 12.96 -23.38
CA PRO A 203 40.30 11.82 -24.08
C PRO A 203 41.68 11.50 -23.50
N PRO A 204 42.11 10.22 -23.51
CA PRO A 204 43.40 9.82 -22.96
C PRO A 204 44.56 10.41 -23.79
N LEU A 205 45.53 10.98 -23.10
CA LEU A 205 46.78 11.45 -23.68
C LEU A 205 47.58 10.27 -24.27
N ASN A 206 47.81 10.31 -25.59
CA ASN A 206 48.70 9.38 -26.28
C ASN A 206 50.13 9.52 -25.75
N GLY A 207 50.59 8.52 -25.03
CA GLY A 207 52.02 8.33 -24.71
C GLY A 207 52.80 7.98 -25.97
N LYS A 208 53.87 8.73 -26.25
CA LYS A 208 54.84 8.43 -27.32
C LYS A 208 55.69 7.20 -26.96
N PRO A 209 56.11 6.42 -27.96
CA PRO A 209 57.01 5.29 -27.76
C PRO A 209 58.49 5.72 -27.60
N ASN A 210 59.16 5.03 -26.74
CA ASN A 210 60.62 4.74 -26.86
C ASN A 210 60.81 3.27 -26.44
#